data_e2bb21af71a79f20d2971af1a21a9bf7
#
_entry.id   e2bb21af71a79f20d2971af1a21a9bf7
#
_cell.length_a   1.000
_cell.length_b   1.000
_cell.length_c   1.000
_cell.angle_alpha   90.00
_cell.angle_beta   90.00
_cell.angle_gamma   90.00
#
_symmetry.space_group_name_H-M   'P 1'
#
loop_
_entity.id
_entity.type
_entity.pdbx_description
1 polymer ?
#
loop_
_entity_poly.entity_id
_entity_poly.type
_entity_poly.pdbx_seq_one_letter_code
_entity_poly.pdbx_strand_id
1 'polypeptide(L)' 'ENKILLAEYFLDFAMQASNYALLMSLEAIHAQNDQPTQNP' A
#
# COMPACT_ATOMS: atom_id res chain seq x y z
N GLU A 1 -16.69 -26.01 8.56
CA GLU A 1 -16.23 -24.77 8.00
C GLU A 1 -15.79 -23.80 9.07
N ASN A 2 -14.60 -23.24 8.93
CA ASN A 2 -14.06 -22.38 9.96
C ASN A 2 -14.01 -20.95 9.45
N LYS A 3 -15.02 -20.18 9.82
CA LYS A 3 -15.10 -18.80 9.36
C LYS A 3 -14.08 -17.90 10.03
N ILE A 4 -13.68 -18.25 11.24
CA ILE A 4 -12.67 -17.46 11.92
C ILE A 4 -11.33 -17.57 11.19
N LEU A 5 -10.97 -18.79 10.80
CA LEU A 5 -9.74 -18.99 10.07
C LEU A 5 -9.78 -18.28 8.73
N LEU A 6 -10.91 -18.35 8.06
CA LEU A 6 -11.06 -17.67 6.79
C LEU A 6 -10.93 -16.16 6.96
N ALA A 7 -11.54 -15.62 8.01
CA ALA A 7 -11.43 -14.19 8.28
C ALA A 7 -9.99 -13.80 8.56
N GLU A 8 -9.23 -14.64 9.22
CA GLU A 8 -7.83 -14.36 9.50
C GLU A 8 -7.01 -14.30 8.21
N TYR A 9 -7.34 -15.16 7.26
CA TYR A 9 -6.67 -15.12 5.97
C TYR A 9 -6.94 -13.80 5.26
N PHE A 10 -8.19 -13.35 5.31
CA PHE A 10 -8.52 -12.08 4.68
C PHE A 10 -7.87 -10.91 5.39
N LEU A 11 -7.77 -10.96 6.71
CA LEU A 11 -7.11 -9.90 7.45
C LEU A 11 -5.63 -9.84 7.12
N ASP A 12 -4.99 -10.99 6.99
CA ASP A 12 -3.59 -11.03 6.61
C ASP A 12 -3.40 -10.43 5.22
N PHE A 13 -4.28 -10.78 4.31
CA PHE A 13 -4.19 -10.25 2.97
C PHE A 13 -4.39 -8.73 2.97
N ALA A 14 -5.36 -8.26 3.74
CA ALA A 14 -5.62 -6.82 3.80
C ALA A 14 -4.42 -6.08 4.40
N MET A 15 -3.78 -6.66 5.40
CA MET A 15 -2.62 -6.04 6.00
C MET A 15 -1.49 -5.93 4.99
N GLN A 16 -1.22 -7.00 4.26
CA GLN A 16 -0.19 -6.97 3.25
C GLN A 16 -0.51 -5.98 2.15
N ALA A 17 -1.75 -5.93 1.74
CA ALA A 17 -2.17 -5.00 0.71
C ALA A 17 -2.00 -3.56 1.17
N SER A 18 -2.31 -3.29 2.44
CA SER A 18 -2.15 -1.96 2.99
C SER A 18 -0.69 -1.55 3.03
N ASN A 19 0.18 -2.47 3.44
CA ASN A 19 1.61 -2.18 3.49
C ASN A 19 2.14 -1.89 2.10
N TYR A 20 1.68 -2.62 1.12
CA TYR A 20 2.10 -2.40 -0.25
C TYR A 20 1.63 -1.04 -0.74
N ALA A 21 0.40 -0.70 -0.41
CA ALA A 21 -0.15 0.59 -0.81
C ALA A 21 0.65 1.75 -0.19
N LEU A 22 1.04 1.60 1.06
CA LEU A 22 1.86 2.62 1.71
C LEU A 22 3.20 2.75 1.01
N LEU A 23 3.83 1.64 0.70
CA LEU A 23 5.10 1.67 0.02
C LEU A 23 4.99 2.36 -1.33
N MET A 24 3.99 2.03 -2.11
CA MET A 24 3.81 2.64 -3.41
C MET A 24 3.49 4.12 -3.29
N SER A 25 2.75 4.49 -2.26
CA SER A 25 2.45 5.90 -2.04
C SER A 25 3.72 6.69 -1.73
N LEU A 26 4.58 6.12 -0.91
CA LEU A 26 5.85 6.78 -0.59
C LEU A 26 6.72 6.91 -1.83
N GLU A 27 6.76 5.90 -2.66
CA GLU A 27 7.52 5.98 -3.87
C GLU A 27 6.98 7.04 -4.81
N ALA A 28 5.66 7.16 -4.87
CA ALA A 28 5.05 8.17 -5.72
C ALA A 28 5.38 9.57 -5.23
N ILE A 29 5.37 9.76 -3.92
CA ILE A 29 5.72 11.06 -3.35
C ILE A 29 7.17 11.39 -3.64
N HIS A 30 8.05 10.41 -3.49
CA HIS A 30 9.46 10.63 -3.76
C HIS A 30 9.68 10.98 -5.23
N ALA A 31 9.00 10.30 -6.11
CA ALA A 31 9.15 10.59 -7.53
C ALA A 31 8.71 12.00 -7.85
N GLN A 32 7.65 12.45 -7.18
CA GLN A 32 7.16 13.79 -7.39
C GLN A 32 8.15 14.81 -6.87
N ASN A 33 8.74 14.55 -5.73
CA ASN A 33 9.69 15.48 -5.13
C ASN A 33 11.00 15.53 -5.90
N ASP A 34 11.34 14.47 -6.60
CA ASP A 34 12.59 14.45 -7.35
C ASP A 34 12.48 15.14 -8.68
N GLN A 35 11.31 15.50 -9.11
CA GLN A 35 11.17 16.18 -10.37
C GLN A 35 11.73 17.57 -10.26
N PRO A 36 12.57 17.95 -11.16
CA PRO A 36 13.24 19.23 -11.04
C PRO A 36 12.31 20.38 -11.24
N THR A 37 11.26 20.28 -12.03
CA THR A 37 10.46 21.34 -12.25
C THR A 37 9.13 21.06 -12.27
N GLN A 38 8.38 21.68 -11.61
CA GLN A 38 7.09 21.43 -11.56
C GLN A 38 6.47 22.48 -12.08
N ASN A 39 6.66 23.30 -12.62
CA ASN A 39 6.03 24.27 -13.02
C ASN A 39 5.50 24.62 -13.63
N PRO A 40 4.97 25.07 -13.50
CA PRO A 40 4.01 25.58 -14.04
C PRO A 40 4.18 26.53 -14.77
#